data_f7401ddc11e73598fc785dc25dd32a6c
#
_entry.id   f7401ddc11e73598fc785dc25dd32a6c
#
_cell.length_a   1.000
_cell.length_b   1.000
_cell.length_c   1.000
_cell.angle_alpha   90.00
_cell.angle_beta   90.00
_cell.angle_gamma   90.00
#
_symmetry.space_group_name_H-M   'P 1'
#
loop_
_entity.id
_entity.type
_entity.pdbx_description
1 polymer ?
#
loop_
_entity_poly.entity_id
_entity_poly.type
_entity_poly.pdbx_seq_one_letter_code
_entity_poly.pdbx_strand_id
1 'polypeptide(L)'
;MYTHFYFFLLLLFFCFPGDQVVEKADSEKVSLVVLGNIQDAGSPHIACDKACCADLFSNPDPTRKIVSLGLIDHQRHRTYLFEATPHMPEQMKFLKELAHSETEVPDGIFLTHAHIGHYTGLMYLGKEAMNAKEVPVYVMPRMKTFLEENGPWSQLVSQGQIKLQTIFNQTETKLGSTLKVIPVLVPHRDEYSETVGYTIIGPHKKALFIPDIDKWEKWDQSIIEHIKKVDYAFIDATFYDEKEISYRAVSEIPHPFVIESMAKFQLLGAAEKSKIFFIHLNHTNPLLNPESSETKEVLKNGFKIARYGDVFEL
;
A
#
# COMPACT_ATOMS: atom_id res chain seq x y z
N MET A 1 94.46 -17.65 5.93
CA MET A 1 93.59 -17.44 7.10
C MET A 1 92.60 -16.36 6.71
N TYR A 2 91.43 -16.70 6.23
CA TYR A 2 90.41 -15.77 5.79
C TYR A 2 89.23 -15.82 6.78
N THR A 3 88.93 -14.75 7.48
CA THR A 3 87.84 -14.55 8.43
C THR A 3 86.70 -14.01 7.68
N HIS A 4 85.59 -14.79 7.60
CA HIS A 4 84.31 -14.34 7.05
C HIS A 4 83.45 -13.68 8.14
N PHE A 5 83.11 -12.41 7.91
CA PHE A 5 82.20 -11.62 8.72
C PHE A 5 80.78 -11.81 8.14
N TYR A 6 79.90 -12.44 8.91
CA TYR A 6 78.46 -12.51 8.56
C TYR A 6 77.75 -11.29 9.15
N PHE A 7 77.16 -10.50 8.24
CA PHE A 7 76.32 -9.37 8.61
C PHE A 7 74.84 -9.90 8.68
N PHE A 8 74.32 -9.88 9.93
CA PHE A 8 72.93 -10.25 10.18
C PHE A 8 72.05 -9.00 9.99
N LEU A 9 71.22 -8.98 8.89
CA LEU A 9 70.28 -7.90 8.65
C LEU A 9 68.99 -8.20 9.40
N LEU A 10 68.69 -7.45 10.45
CA LEU A 10 67.44 -7.52 11.22
C LEU A 10 66.37 -6.74 10.46
N LEU A 11 65.43 -7.44 9.81
CA LEU A 11 64.21 -6.87 9.23
C LEU A 11 63.17 -6.63 10.30
N LEU A 12 63.01 -5.37 10.72
CA LEU A 12 61.92 -4.91 11.58
C LEU A 12 60.63 -4.83 10.73
N PHE A 13 59.72 -5.79 10.94
CA PHE A 13 58.33 -5.70 10.43
C PHE A 13 57.56 -4.68 11.23
N PHE A 14 57.30 -3.49 10.69
CA PHE A 14 56.31 -2.56 11.18
C PHE A 14 54.93 -3.08 10.80
N CYS A 15 54.20 -3.68 11.78
CA CYS A 15 52.77 -3.88 11.69
C CYS A 15 52.06 -2.52 11.78
N PHE A 16 51.60 -1.98 10.68
CA PHE A 16 50.58 -0.91 10.71
C PHE A 16 49.26 -1.54 11.13
N PRO A 17 48.57 -0.99 12.15
CA PRO A 17 47.17 -1.38 12.37
C PRO A 17 46.39 -0.91 11.15
N GLY A 18 45.91 -1.88 10.34
CA GLY A 18 44.97 -1.60 9.30
C GLY A 18 43.69 -1.02 9.91
N ASP A 19 43.36 0.20 9.56
CA ASP A 19 42.02 0.75 9.83
C ASP A 19 40.99 -0.25 9.25
N GLN A 20 40.32 -0.95 10.16
CA GLN A 20 39.13 -1.69 9.82
C GLN A 20 38.11 -0.63 9.42
N VAL A 21 37.91 -0.44 8.13
CA VAL A 21 36.72 0.21 7.60
C VAL A 21 35.56 -0.64 8.08
N VAL A 22 34.93 -0.20 9.16
CA VAL A 22 33.62 -0.73 9.58
C VAL A 22 32.71 -0.37 8.42
N GLU A 23 32.46 -1.33 7.51
CA GLU A 23 31.38 -1.24 6.56
C GLU A 23 30.14 -0.89 7.37
N LYS A 24 29.65 0.33 7.16
CA LYS A 24 28.41 0.82 7.75
C LYS A 24 27.37 -0.21 7.31
N ALA A 25 26.85 -0.99 8.26
CA ALA A 25 25.84 -2.00 8.01
C ALA A 25 24.80 -1.38 7.06
N ASP A 26 24.59 -2.01 5.91
CA ASP A 26 23.68 -1.53 4.89
C ASP A 26 22.34 -1.28 5.59
N SER A 27 21.89 -0.03 5.62
CA SER A 27 20.71 0.35 6.39
C SER A 27 19.54 -0.48 5.87
N GLU A 28 18.76 -1.10 6.77
CA GLU A 28 17.60 -1.92 6.41
C GLU A 28 16.73 -1.13 5.42
N LYS A 29 16.78 -1.50 4.13
CA LYS A 29 16.04 -0.81 3.09
C LYS A 29 14.68 -1.44 2.93
N VAL A 30 13.64 -0.64 3.14
CA VAL A 30 12.24 -1.02 2.94
C VAL A 30 11.60 -0.01 1.97
N SER A 31 10.91 -0.51 0.96
CA SER A 31 10.19 0.32 -0.01
C SER A 31 8.70 0.04 0.01
N LEU A 32 7.89 1.09 -0.07
CA LEU A 32 6.46 1.04 -0.29
C LEU A 32 6.19 1.49 -1.73
N VAL A 33 5.37 0.74 -2.46
CA VAL A 33 5.09 0.96 -3.89
C VAL A 33 3.59 1.10 -4.12
N VAL A 34 3.17 2.07 -4.92
CA VAL A 34 1.77 2.20 -5.35
C VAL A 34 1.53 1.24 -6.52
N LEU A 35 0.75 0.18 -6.29
CA LEU A 35 0.39 -0.83 -7.29
C LEU A 35 -0.95 -0.56 -7.97
N GLY A 36 -1.64 0.47 -7.54
CA GLY A 36 -2.90 0.94 -8.09
C GLY A 36 -3.47 2.08 -7.26
N ASN A 37 -4.31 2.89 -7.88
CA ASN A 37 -4.91 4.06 -7.25
C ASN A 37 -6.38 4.27 -7.63
N ILE A 38 -6.99 3.32 -8.33
CA ILE A 38 -8.38 3.39 -8.80
C ILE A 38 -9.31 2.77 -7.76
N GLN A 39 -10.52 3.29 -7.67
CA GLN A 39 -11.61 2.77 -6.84
C GLN A 39 -12.08 1.39 -7.34
N ASP A 40 -12.71 0.60 -6.49
CA ASP A 40 -13.16 -0.81 -6.60
C ASP A 40 -13.65 -1.25 -7.98
N ALA A 41 -14.46 -0.41 -8.61
CA ALA A 41 -15.13 -0.77 -9.88
C ALA A 41 -14.23 -0.64 -11.11
N GLY A 42 -12.99 -0.15 -10.91
CA GLY A 42 -12.00 -0.04 -11.96
C GLY A 42 -12.17 1.15 -12.90
N SER A 43 -11.20 1.31 -13.81
CA SER A 43 -11.22 2.27 -14.91
C SER A 43 -10.58 1.63 -16.14
N PRO A 44 -11.34 1.40 -17.24
CA PRO A 44 -12.74 1.81 -17.43
C PRO A 44 -13.71 1.14 -16.45
N HIS A 45 -14.72 1.89 -16.02
CA HIS A 45 -15.80 1.35 -15.20
C HIS A 45 -16.79 0.57 -16.07
N ILE A 46 -17.24 -0.60 -15.61
CA ILE A 46 -18.24 -1.41 -16.31
C ILE A 46 -19.49 -0.58 -16.62
N ALA A 47 -19.98 -0.71 -17.85
CA ALA A 47 -21.15 0.01 -18.37
C ALA A 47 -21.03 1.57 -18.37
N CYS A 48 -19.84 2.13 -18.25
CA CYS A 48 -19.61 3.56 -18.42
C CYS A 48 -19.31 3.89 -19.88
N ASP A 49 -20.17 4.69 -20.48
CA ASP A 49 -20.07 5.21 -21.87
C ASP A 49 -19.57 6.67 -21.93
N LYS A 50 -19.27 7.27 -20.78
CA LYS A 50 -18.74 8.63 -20.69
C LYS A 50 -17.32 8.72 -21.25
N ALA A 51 -16.91 9.93 -21.61
CA ALA A 51 -15.57 10.23 -22.16
C ALA A 51 -14.41 9.69 -21.29
N CYS A 52 -14.59 9.63 -19.97
CA CYS A 52 -13.58 9.09 -19.04
C CYS A 52 -13.30 7.58 -19.23
N CYS A 53 -14.18 6.84 -19.90
CA CYS A 53 -14.06 5.39 -20.06
C CYS A 53 -14.09 4.93 -21.52
N ALA A 54 -14.74 5.71 -22.43
CA ALA A 54 -15.08 5.27 -23.79
C ALA A 54 -13.88 4.69 -24.56
N ASP A 55 -12.74 5.39 -24.56
CA ASP A 55 -11.54 4.93 -25.26
C ASP A 55 -10.79 3.80 -24.54
N LEU A 56 -10.94 3.68 -23.22
CA LEU A 56 -10.17 2.75 -22.42
C LEU A 56 -10.57 1.29 -22.63
N PHE A 57 -11.73 1.01 -23.18
CA PHE A 57 -12.12 -0.35 -23.58
C PHE A 57 -11.37 -0.83 -24.83
N SER A 58 -11.04 0.09 -25.74
CA SER A 58 -10.29 -0.21 -26.96
C SER A 58 -8.79 -0.01 -26.79
N ASN A 59 -8.38 0.96 -25.96
CA ASN A 59 -6.99 1.33 -25.69
C ASN A 59 -6.77 1.35 -24.16
N PRO A 60 -6.64 0.18 -23.51
CA PRO A 60 -6.48 0.10 -22.06
C PRO A 60 -5.23 0.84 -21.57
N ASP A 61 -5.37 1.64 -20.54
CA ASP A 61 -4.24 2.23 -19.82
C ASP A 61 -3.75 1.22 -18.76
N PRO A 62 -2.55 0.64 -18.92
CA PRO A 62 -2.03 -0.38 -18.03
C PRO A 62 -1.75 0.13 -16.60
N THR A 63 -1.71 1.44 -16.41
CA THR A 63 -1.46 2.07 -15.10
C THR A 63 -2.74 2.22 -14.27
N ARG A 64 -3.93 2.04 -14.88
CA ARG A 64 -5.22 2.13 -14.20
C ARG A 64 -5.56 0.83 -13.49
N LYS A 65 -4.90 0.61 -12.35
CA LYS A 65 -5.14 -0.54 -11.48
C LYS A 65 -5.91 -0.14 -10.24
N ILE A 66 -6.74 -1.05 -9.73
CA ILE A 66 -7.48 -0.86 -8.48
C ILE A 66 -6.48 -0.71 -7.33
N VAL A 67 -6.87 0.10 -6.35
CA VAL A 67 -6.02 0.54 -5.24
C VAL A 67 -5.33 -0.60 -4.51
N SER A 68 -4.01 -0.55 -4.47
CA SER A 68 -3.19 -1.50 -3.71
C SER A 68 -1.81 -0.90 -3.47
N LEU A 69 -1.19 -1.27 -2.35
CA LEU A 69 0.20 -0.97 -2.07
C LEU A 69 1.01 -2.26 -1.98
N GLY A 70 2.25 -2.22 -2.45
CA GLY A 70 3.25 -3.27 -2.25
C GLY A 70 4.31 -2.81 -1.25
N LEU A 71 4.75 -3.70 -0.39
CA LEU A 71 5.84 -3.45 0.56
C LEU A 71 6.98 -4.43 0.26
N ILE A 72 8.20 -3.91 0.15
CA ILE A 72 9.41 -4.68 -0.17
C ILE A 72 10.42 -4.51 0.96
N ASP A 73 10.71 -5.59 1.67
CA ASP A 73 11.87 -5.69 2.57
C ASP A 73 13.06 -6.23 1.75
N HIS A 74 13.90 -5.32 1.26
CA HIS A 74 15.01 -5.67 0.38
C HIS A 74 16.07 -6.53 1.09
N GLN A 75 16.24 -6.36 2.40
CA GLN A 75 17.26 -7.10 3.16
C GLN A 75 16.85 -8.57 3.36
N ARG A 76 15.54 -8.83 3.57
CA ARG A 76 15.01 -10.18 3.82
C ARG A 76 14.44 -10.82 2.57
N HIS A 77 14.46 -10.11 1.44
CA HIS A 77 13.85 -10.53 0.17
C HIS A 77 12.38 -10.93 0.35
N ARG A 78 11.62 -10.13 1.16
CA ARG A 78 10.20 -10.37 1.43
C ARG A 78 9.33 -9.28 0.83
N THR A 79 8.16 -9.71 0.37
CA THR A 79 7.16 -8.81 -0.18
C THR A 79 5.83 -8.98 0.50
N TYR A 80 5.09 -7.88 0.66
CA TYR A 80 3.74 -7.90 1.21
C TYR A 80 2.82 -7.07 0.32
N LEU A 81 1.58 -7.52 0.20
CA LEU A 81 0.55 -6.85 -0.58
C LEU A 81 -0.52 -6.28 0.35
N PHE A 82 -0.93 -5.05 0.14
CA PHE A 82 -2.10 -4.47 0.76
C PHE A 82 -3.21 -4.41 -0.28
N GLU A 83 -4.30 -5.10 -0.02
CA GLU A 83 -5.44 -5.43 -0.87
C GLU A 83 -5.17 -6.55 -1.88
N ALA A 84 -6.17 -7.45 -2.01
CA ALA A 84 -6.23 -8.47 -3.05
C ALA A 84 -7.29 -8.06 -4.08
N THR A 85 -6.93 -7.16 -4.98
CA THR A 85 -7.85 -6.55 -5.94
C THR A 85 -8.14 -7.48 -7.13
N PRO A 86 -9.16 -7.19 -7.96
CA PRO A 86 -9.33 -7.86 -9.26
C PRO A 86 -8.10 -7.80 -10.18
N HIS A 87 -7.19 -6.84 -9.98
CA HIS A 87 -5.92 -6.73 -10.71
C HIS A 87 -4.72 -7.39 -9.98
N MET A 88 -4.98 -8.20 -8.95
CA MET A 88 -3.93 -8.84 -8.14
C MET A 88 -2.87 -9.58 -8.97
N PRO A 89 -3.20 -10.31 -10.05
CA PRO A 89 -2.18 -10.99 -10.84
C PRO A 89 -1.10 -10.05 -11.40
N GLU A 90 -1.51 -8.92 -11.98
CA GLU A 90 -0.58 -7.94 -12.55
C GLU A 90 0.16 -7.17 -11.45
N GLN A 91 -0.52 -6.87 -10.35
CA GLN A 91 0.06 -6.18 -9.20
C GLN A 91 1.13 -7.03 -8.52
N MET A 92 0.89 -8.32 -8.35
CA MET A 92 1.87 -9.28 -7.84
C MET A 92 3.07 -9.39 -8.78
N LYS A 93 2.82 -9.46 -10.10
CA LYS A 93 3.89 -9.53 -11.09
C LYS A 93 4.79 -8.30 -11.05
N PHE A 94 4.20 -7.11 -11.01
CA PHE A 94 4.93 -5.86 -10.90
C PHE A 94 5.72 -5.75 -9.59
N LEU A 95 5.10 -6.13 -8.45
CA LEU A 95 5.77 -6.15 -7.16
C LEU A 95 6.97 -7.11 -7.15
N LYS A 96 6.81 -8.31 -7.72
CA LYS A 96 7.88 -9.30 -7.87
C LYS A 96 9.06 -8.73 -8.67
N GLU A 97 8.78 -8.08 -9.80
CA GLU A 97 9.81 -7.47 -10.66
C GLU A 97 10.61 -6.39 -9.93
N LEU A 98 9.92 -5.50 -9.20
CA LEU A 98 10.58 -4.45 -8.41
C LEU A 98 11.39 -4.99 -7.22
N ALA A 99 10.91 -6.06 -6.61
CA ALA A 99 11.59 -6.72 -5.49
C ALA A 99 12.74 -7.64 -5.94
N HIS A 100 12.88 -7.90 -7.24
CA HIS A 100 13.77 -8.96 -7.79
C HIS A 100 13.55 -10.29 -7.08
N SER A 101 12.27 -10.61 -6.76
CA SER A 101 11.90 -11.81 -6.02
C SER A 101 11.86 -13.04 -6.96
N GLU A 102 12.28 -14.18 -6.44
CA GLU A 102 12.14 -15.46 -7.15
C GLU A 102 10.77 -16.12 -6.92
N THR A 103 10.05 -15.70 -5.87
CA THR A 103 8.72 -16.25 -5.53
C THR A 103 7.61 -15.52 -6.29
N GLU A 104 6.56 -16.25 -6.68
CA GLU A 104 5.40 -15.68 -7.38
C GLU A 104 4.38 -15.09 -6.41
N VAL A 105 4.37 -15.52 -5.15
CA VAL A 105 3.44 -15.05 -4.12
C VAL A 105 4.13 -14.14 -3.12
N PRO A 106 3.44 -13.12 -2.61
CA PRO A 106 3.97 -12.31 -1.51
C PRO A 106 4.04 -13.14 -0.21
N ASP A 107 4.91 -12.73 0.71
CA ASP A 107 5.02 -13.33 2.05
C ASP A 107 3.81 -13.05 2.93
N GLY A 108 2.93 -12.16 2.52
CA GLY A 108 1.65 -11.91 3.16
C GLY A 108 0.79 -10.88 2.43
N ILE A 109 -0.51 -10.99 2.65
CA ILE A 109 -1.53 -10.10 2.08
C ILE A 109 -2.34 -9.49 3.22
N PHE A 110 -2.47 -8.18 3.27
CA PHE A 110 -3.27 -7.44 4.24
C PHE A 110 -4.55 -6.94 3.60
N LEU A 111 -5.71 -7.25 4.17
CA LEU A 111 -7.01 -6.81 3.67
C LEU A 111 -7.60 -5.74 4.57
N THR A 112 -8.16 -4.69 3.98
CA THR A 112 -8.83 -3.63 4.74
C THR A 112 -10.26 -4.01 5.09
N HIS A 113 -11.04 -4.50 4.12
CA HIS A 113 -12.46 -4.83 4.31
C HIS A 113 -13.03 -5.69 3.17
N ALA A 114 -14.31 -6.09 3.29
CA ALA A 114 -14.98 -7.02 2.39
C ALA A 114 -15.79 -6.32 1.29
N HIS A 115 -15.25 -5.29 0.62
CA HIS A 115 -15.76 -4.81 -0.65
C HIS A 115 -15.01 -5.44 -1.82
N ILE A 116 -15.68 -5.64 -2.95
CA ILE A 116 -15.19 -6.48 -4.04
C ILE A 116 -13.85 -6.06 -4.62
N GLY A 117 -13.54 -4.76 -4.61
CA GLY A 117 -12.26 -4.22 -5.07
C GLY A 117 -11.08 -4.57 -4.19
N HIS A 118 -11.31 -4.99 -2.92
CA HIS A 118 -10.26 -5.13 -1.91
C HIS A 118 -9.88 -6.58 -1.59
N TYR A 119 -10.73 -7.57 -1.91
CA TYR A 119 -10.47 -8.97 -1.51
C TYR A 119 -10.75 -10.01 -2.59
N THR A 120 -11.48 -9.69 -3.66
CA THR A 120 -11.90 -10.72 -4.64
C THR A 120 -10.74 -11.33 -5.40
N GLY A 121 -9.61 -10.65 -5.51
CA GLY A 121 -8.39 -11.18 -6.11
C GLY A 121 -7.82 -12.42 -5.40
N LEU A 122 -8.20 -12.68 -4.14
CA LEU A 122 -7.84 -13.93 -3.46
C LEU A 122 -8.23 -15.18 -4.26
N MET A 123 -9.25 -15.11 -5.12
CA MET A 123 -9.68 -16.23 -5.96
C MET A 123 -8.55 -16.75 -6.86
N TYR A 124 -7.60 -15.89 -7.26
CA TYR A 124 -6.44 -16.30 -8.09
C TYR A 124 -5.46 -17.19 -7.35
N LEU A 125 -5.52 -17.26 -6.03
CA LEU A 125 -4.72 -18.20 -5.23
C LEU A 125 -5.32 -19.62 -5.24
N GLY A 126 -6.56 -19.77 -5.72
CA GLY A 126 -7.29 -21.02 -5.77
C GLY A 126 -6.74 -22.05 -6.75
N LYS A 127 -7.32 -23.23 -6.69
CA LYS A 127 -6.91 -24.41 -7.47
C LYS A 127 -7.02 -24.21 -8.98
N GLU A 128 -7.99 -23.41 -9.41
CA GLU A 128 -8.28 -23.16 -10.82
C GLU A 128 -7.26 -22.20 -11.47
N ALA A 129 -6.48 -21.48 -10.65
CA ALA A 129 -5.46 -20.54 -11.12
C ALA A 129 -4.07 -20.94 -10.60
N MET A 130 -3.61 -20.37 -9.51
CA MET A 130 -2.24 -20.58 -9.01
C MET A 130 -2.10 -21.88 -8.20
N ASN A 131 -3.17 -22.37 -7.57
CA ASN A 131 -3.12 -23.45 -6.57
C ASN A 131 -2.03 -23.21 -5.51
N ALA A 132 -2.05 -22.02 -4.93
CA ALA A 132 -1.09 -21.56 -3.95
C ALA A 132 -1.13 -22.45 -2.68
N LYS A 133 -0.13 -22.31 -1.82
CA LYS A 133 -0.05 -23.08 -0.56
C LYS A 133 0.22 -22.14 0.61
N GLU A 134 -0.68 -22.15 1.59
CA GLU A 134 -0.52 -21.52 2.90
C GLU A 134 -0.14 -20.03 2.84
N VAL A 135 -0.60 -19.29 1.80
CA VAL A 135 -0.29 -17.85 1.67
C VAL A 135 -0.88 -17.11 2.88
N PRO A 136 -0.07 -16.41 3.68
CA PRO A 136 -0.58 -15.69 4.83
C PRO A 136 -1.50 -14.53 4.40
N VAL A 137 -2.72 -14.50 4.93
CA VAL A 137 -3.68 -13.40 4.70
C VAL A 137 -4.06 -12.81 6.05
N TYR A 138 -3.64 -11.57 6.29
CA TYR A 138 -3.86 -10.84 7.54
C TYR A 138 -5.21 -10.12 7.51
N VAL A 139 -6.09 -10.49 8.43
CA VAL A 139 -7.50 -10.07 8.43
C VAL A 139 -8.01 -9.77 9.83
N MET A 140 -8.94 -8.83 9.93
CA MET A 140 -9.69 -8.57 11.15
C MET A 140 -10.65 -9.74 11.47
N PRO A 141 -11.14 -9.89 12.72
CA PRO A 141 -11.93 -11.05 13.14
C PRO A 141 -13.19 -11.31 12.32
N ARG A 142 -13.99 -10.28 11.98
CA ARG A 142 -15.19 -10.45 11.14
C ARG A 142 -14.83 -10.80 9.71
N MET A 143 -13.77 -10.18 9.17
CA MET A 143 -13.25 -10.52 7.83
C MET A 143 -12.78 -11.97 7.79
N LYS A 144 -12.15 -12.47 8.85
CA LYS A 144 -11.79 -13.88 8.97
C LYS A 144 -13.02 -14.78 8.87
N THR A 145 -14.03 -14.53 9.70
CA THR A 145 -15.29 -15.30 9.70
C THR A 145 -15.96 -15.25 8.32
N PHE A 146 -15.99 -14.06 7.69
CA PHE A 146 -16.53 -13.91 6.35
C PHE A 146 -15.85 -14.83 5.33
N LEU A 147 -14.52 -14.89 5.33
CA LEU A 147 -13.76 -15.73 4.40
C LEU A 147 -13.89 -17.23 4.72
N GLU A 148 -14.03 -17.60 5.98
CA GLU A 148 -14.19 -18.99 6.41
C GLU A 148 -15.58 -19.56 6.10
N GLU A 149 -16.62 -18.73 6.11
CA GLU A 149 -18.01 -19.18 6.01
C GLU A 149 -18.65 -19.00 4.62
N ASN A 150 -18.02 -18.19 3.74
CA ASN A 150 -18.60 -17.89 2.44
C ASN A 150 -17.78 -18.45 1.27
N GLY A 151 -18.44 -19.24 0.41
CA GLY A 151 -17.86 -19.65 -0.86
C GLY A 151 -17.72 -18.48 -1.83
N PRO A 152 -16.72 -18.50 -2.73
CA PRO A 152 -15.70 -19.54 -2.89
C PRO A 152 -14.49 -19.42 -1.94
N TRP A 153 -14.38 -18.35 -1.14
CA TRP A 153 -13.21 -18.10 -0.27
C TRP A 153 -13.02 -19.15 0.82
N SER A 154 -14.10 -19.70 1.37
CA SER A 154 -14.02 -20.80 2.34
C SER A 154 -13.31 -22.04 1.80
N GLN A 155 -13.37 -22.25 0.47
CA GLN A 155 -12.63 -23.31 -0.20
C GLN A 155 -11.12 -23.04 -0.17
N LEU A 156 -10.69 -21.79 -0.37
CA LEU A 156 -9.28 -21.41 -0.31
C LEU A 156 -8.68 -21.71 1.08
N VAL A 157 -9.47 -21.43 2.13
CA VAL A 157 -9.08 -21.71 3.52
C VAL A 157 -9.04 -23.22 3.78
N SER A 158 -10.13 -23.93 3.48
CA SER A 158 -10.25 -25.36 3.78
C SER A 158 -9.29 -26.25 2.99
N GLN A 159 -8.87 -25.81 1.79
CA GLN A 159 -7.89 -26.52 0.97
C GLN A 159 -6.44 -26.05 1.20
N GLY A 160 -6.22 -25.10 2.09
CA GLY A 160 -4.89 -24.61 2.45
C GLY A 160 -4.20 -23.80 1.35
N GLN A 161 -4.93 -23.14 0.45
CA GLN A 161 -4.33 -22.18 -0.46
C GLN A 161 -3.95 -20.89 0.27
N ILE A 162 -4.79 -20.46 1.19
CA ILE A 162 -4.54 -19.33 2.07
C ILE A 162 -4.55 -19.73 3.54
N LYS A 163 -3.81 -18.99 4.36
CA LYS A 163 -3.76 -19.17 5.82
C LYS A 163 -4.11 -17.85 6.49
N LEU A 164 -5.31 -17.80 7.08
CA LEU A 164 -5.78 -16.58 7.73
C LEU A 164 -5.01 -16.30 9.02
N GLN A 165 -4.45 -15.10 9.12
CA GLN A 165 -3.76 -14.54 10.27
C GLN A 165 -4.63 -13.46 10.89
N THR A 166 -5.18 -13.71 12.06
CA THR A 166 -6.04 -12.72 12.73
C THR A 166 -5.20 -11.57 13.28
N ILE A 167 -5.53 -10.35 12.90
CA ILE A 167 -4.98 -9.11 13.43
C ILE A 167 -6.06 -8.36 14.21
N PHE A 168 -5.63 -7.46 15.10
CA PHE A 168 -6.55 -6.72 15.99
C PHE A 168 -6.28 -5.23 15.95
N ASN A 169 -7.33 -4.44 16.07
CA ASN A 169 -7.25 -2.98 16.09
C ASN A 169 -6.14 -2.48 17.03
N GLN A 170 -5.31 -1.57 16.54
CA GLN A 170 -4.22 -0.92 17.27
C GLN A 170 -3.16 -1.91 17.83
N THR A 171 -3.09 -3.13 17.31
CA THR A 171 -2.12 -4.14 17.73
C THR A 171 -1.05 -4.34 16.65
N GLU A 172 0.22 -4.32 17.05
CA GLU A 172 1.35 -4.49 16.15
C GLU A 172 1.42 -5.91 15.57
N THR A 173 1.46 -6.02 14.24
CA THR A 173 1.88 -7.22 13.53
C THR A 173 3.33 -7.04 13.08
N LYS A 174 4.25 -7.82 13.65
CA LYS A 174 5.68 -7.74 13.33
C LYS A 174 5.99 -8.56 12.08
N LEU A 175 6.60 -7.93 11.07
CA LEU A 175 7.06 -8.57 9.84
C LEU A 175 8.58 -8.75 9.82
N GLY A 176 9.28 -8.05 10.71
CA GLY A 176 10.73 -8.08 10.91
C GLY A 176 11.12 -7.41 12.22
N SER A 177 12.39 -7.13 12.40
CA SER A 177 12.92 -6.40 13.59
C SER A 177 12.40 -4.97 13.64
N THR A 178 12.36 -4.29 12.50
CA THR A 178 12.02 -2.87 12.35
C THR A 178 10.74 -2.66 11.55
N LEU A 179 10.24 -3.71 10.87
CA LEU A 179 9.07 -3.63 10.01
C LEU A 179 7.83 -4.13 10.74
N LYS A 180 6.80 -3.27 10.83
CA LYS A 180 5.54 -3.56 11.53
C LYS A 180 4.35 -2.98 10.78
N VAL A 181 3.19 -3.59 10.96
CA VAL A 181 1.89 -3.12 10.46
C VAL A 181 0.90 -3.06 11.62
N ILE A 182 0.17 -1.96 11.73
CA ILE A 182 -0.83 -1.73 12.78
C ILE A 182 -2.16 -1.38 12.11
N PRO A 183 -3.21 -2.19 12.22
CA PRO A 183 -4.52 -1.83 11.75
C PRO A 183 -5.17 -0.78 12.64
N VAL A 184 -5.93 0.14 12.06
CA VAL A 184 -6.75 1.12 12.75
C VAL A 184 -8.17 1.07 12.17
N LEU A 185 -9.16 0.87 13.03
CA LEU A 185 -10.57 0.89 12.64
C LEU A 185 -10.95 2.27 12.08
N VAL A 186 -11.65 2.26 10.96
CA VAL A 186 -12.22 3.45 10.34
C VAL A 186 -13.71 3.21 10.05
N PRO A 187 -14.56 4.24 10.11
CA PRO A 187 -15.97 4.10 9.75
C PRO A 187 -16.10 3.89 8.25
N HIS A 188 -16.91 2.92 7.86
CA HIS A 188 -17.30 2.69 6.46
C HIS A 188 -18.54 1.79 6.43
N ARG A 189 -18.99 1.37 5.23
CA ARG A 189 -20.04 0.35 5.07
C ARG A 189 -19.46 -1.03 5.37
N ASP A 190 -19.56 -1.45 6.60
CA ASP A 190 -18.97 -2.69 7.12
C ASP A 190 -20.03 -3.80 7.27
N GLU A 191 -20.72 -4.12 6.18
CA GLU A 191 -21.78 -5.12 6.14
C GLU A 191 -21.25 -6.52 6.53
N TYR A 192 -20.08 -6.90 6.01
CA TYR A 192 -19.52 -8.25 6.17
C TYR A 192 -18.26 -8.32 7.03
N SER A 193 -17.52 -7.23 7.15
CA SER A 193 -16.26 -7.19 7.89
C SER A 193 -16.11 -5.87 8.63
N GLU A 194 -15.12 -5.76 9.50
CA GLU A 194 -14.60 -4.45 9.89
C GLU A 194 -13.98 -3.77 8.68
N THR A 195 -13.90 -2.43 8.72
CA THR A 195 -13.06 -1.65 7.82
C THR A 195 -11.88 -1.08 8.59
N VAL A 196 -10.67 -1.29 8.09
CA VAL A 196 -9.44 -0.76 8.69
C VAL A 196 -8.58 -0.03 7.67
N GLY A 197 -7.85 0.98 8.16
CA GLY A 197 -6.62 1.43 7.53
C GLY A 197 -5.42 0.79 8.20
N TYR A 198 -4.22 1.05 7.66
CA TYR A 198 -2.96 0.51 8.19
C TYR A 198 -1.95 1.62 8.43
N THR A 199 -1.30 1.59 9.61
CA THR A 199 -0.02 2.27 9.82
C THR A 199 1.10 1.28 9.54
N ILE A 200 1.94 1.57 8.57
CA ILE A 200 3.09 0.76 8.15
C ILE A 200 4.34 1.45 8.69
N ILE A 201 5.09 0.76 9.53
CA ILE A 201 6.26 1.29 10.21
C ILE A 201 7.49 0.59 9.62
N GLY A 202 8.30 1.33 8.91
CA GLY A 202 9.60 0.91 8.42
C GLY A 202 10.74 1.30 9.37
N PRO A 203 11.99 1.02 8.99
CA PRO A 203 13.16 1.33 9.80
C PRO A 203 13.37 2.84 10.03
N HIS A 204 12.99 3.69 9.11
CA HIS A 204 13.25 5.12 9.14
C HIS A 204 12.00 5.98 9.08
N LYS A 205 10.96 5.54 8.37
CA LYS A 205 9.74 6.29 8.11
C LYS A 205 8.50 5.44 8.29
N LYS A 206 7.36 6.13 8.32
CA LYS A 206 6.04 5.52 8.53
C LYS A 206 5.08 5.98 7.44
N ALA A 207 4.22 5.07 7.01
CA ALA A 207 3.12 5.38 6.12
C ALA A 207 1.78 5.07 6.78
N LEU A 208 0.77 5.86 6.45
CA LEU A 208 -0.64 5.61 6.75
C LEU A 208 -1.33 5.26 5.43
N PHE A 209 -2.12 4.18 5.41
CA PHE A 209 -2.92 3.77 4.27
C PHE A 209 -4.37 3.61 4.70
N ILE A 210 -5.23 4.52 4.27
CA ILE A 210 -6.69 4.51 4.48
C ILE A 210 -7.32 4.70 3.09
N PRO A 211 -7.44 3.63 2.29
CA PRO A 211 -7.96 3.73 0.93
C PRO A 211 -9.46 4.00 0.89
N ASP A 212 -10.18 3.57 1.92
CA ASP A 212 -11.63 3.67 1.96
C ASP A 212 -12.11 4.02 3.37
N ILE A 213 -12.91 5.07 3.49
CA ILE A 213 -13.45 5.58 4.76
C ILE A 213 -14.74 6.37 4.49
N ASP A 214 -15.66 6.40 5.42
CA ASP A 214 -16.79 7.35 5.42
C ASP A 214 -16.31 8.79 5.73
N LYS A 215 -17.21 9.73 5.78
CA LYS A 215 -16.90 11.14 6.11
C LYS A 215 -16.05 11.24 7.37
N TRP A 216 -15.04 12.12 7.35
CA TRP A 216 -14.11 12.35 8.47
C TRP A 216 -14.80 12.63 9.80
N GLU A 217 -16.02 13.21 9.77
CA GLU A 217 -16.81 13.56 10.95
C GLU A 217 -17.44 12.34 11.62
N LYS A 218 -17.52 11.21 10.92
CA LYS A 218 -18.02 9.94 11.47
C LYS A 218 -16.93 9.14 12.19
N TRP A 219 -15.67 9.50 12.00
CA TRP A 219 -14.56 8.84 12.68
C TRP A 219 -14.35 9.45 14.07
N ASP A 220 -14.31 8.63 15.10
CA ASP A 220 -14.05 9.01 16.48
C ASP A 220 -12.61 9.44 16.75
N GLN A 221 -11.71 9.24 15.78
CA GLN A 221 -10.32 9.65 15.82
C GLN A 221 -10.05 10.82 14.86
N SER A 222 -8.95 11.53 15.09
CA SER A 222 -8.54 12.64 14.24
C SER A 222 -7.58 12.19 13.16
N ILE A 223 -7.99 12.27 11.89
CA ILE A 223 -7.08 12.05 10.75
C ILE A 223 -5.87 12.99 10.81
N ILE A 224 -6.03 14.22 11.28
CA ILE A 224 -4.94 15.19 11.43
C ILE A 224 -3.87 14.65 12.38
N GLU A 225 -4.27 14.06 13.52
CA GLU A 225 -3.32 13.49 14.48
C GLU A 225 -2.63 12.21 13.93
N HIS A 226 -3.29 11.45 13.06
CA HIS A 226 -2.64 10.35 12.34
C HIS A 226 -1.61 10.85 11.32
N ILE A 227 -1.95 11.86 10.52
CA ILE A 227 -1.03 12.47 9.53
C ILE A 227 0.24 13.00 10.20
N LYS A 228 0.12 13.67 11.34
CA LYS A 228 1.28 14.19 12.09
C LYS A 228 2.27 13.11 12.54
N LYS A 229 1.82 11.86 12.72
CA LYS A 229 2.63 10.74 13.22
C LYS A 229 3.33 9.94 12.14
N VAL A 230 3.11 10.27 10.85
CA VAL A 230 3.65 9.54 9.71
C VAL A 230 4.39 10.47 8.75
N ASP A 231 5.14 9.88 7.82
CA ASP A 231 5.88 10.59 6.78
C ASP A 231 5.10 10.60 5.45
N TYR A 232 4.25 9.61 5.25
CA TYR A 232 3.39 9.47 4.08
C TYR A 232 1.96 9.08 4.52
N ALA A 233 0.95 9.71 3.96
CA ALA A 233 -0.45 9.40 4.25
C ALA A 233 -1.21 9.22 2.93
N PHE A 234 -1.52 7.97 2.58
CA PHE A 234 -2.34 7.60 1.45
C PHE A 234 -3.79 7.51 1.91
N ILE A 235 -4.63 8.45 1.49
CA ILE A 235 -5.97 8.62 2.00
C ILE A 235 -7.02 8.63 0.89
N ASP A 236 -8.22 8.18 1.24
CA ASP A 236 -9.38 8.14 0.38
C ASP A 236 -9.64 9.47 -0.34
N ALA A 237 -9.83 9.39 -1.64
CA ALA A 237 -10.14 10.49 -2.53
C ALA A 237 -11.07 10.03 -3.65
N THR A 238 -12.04 9.18 -3.33
CA THR A 238 -12.92 8.53 -4.32
C THR A 238 -13.53 9.54 -5.27
N PHE A 239 -14.08 10.64 -4.77
CA PHE A 239 -14.64 11.71 -5.59
C PHE A 239 -13.94 13.04 -5.29
N TYR A 240 -13.77 13.86 -6.33
CA TYR A 240 -13.22 15.21 -6.18
C TYR A 240 -14.23 16.15 -5.53
N ASP A 241 -15.42 16.25 -6.16
CA ASP A 241 -16.55 17.05 -5.69
C ASP A 241 -17.90 16.42 -6.05
N GLU A 242 -19.00 17.10 -5.71
CA GLU A 242 -20.37 16.68 -5.98
C GLU A 242 -20.76 16.60 -7.45
N LYS A 243 -20.03 17.27 -8.36
CA LYS A 243 -20.35 17.29 -9.79
C LYS A 243 -20.18 15.92 -10.45
N GLU A 244 -19.37 15.04 -9.84
CA GLU A 244 -19.24 13.66 -10.30
C GLU A 244 -20.50 12.83 -10.03
N ILE A 245 -21.35 13.27 -9.09
CA ILE A 245 -22.48 12.52 -8.55
C ILE A 245 -23.78 13.20 -8.93
N SER A 246 -24.31 12.87 -10.11
CA SER A 246 -25.52 13.51 -10.65
C SER A 246 -26.85 12.87 -10.21
N TYR A 247 -26.82 11.73 -9.46
CA TYR A 247 -28.00 10.88 -9.24
C TYR A 247 -28.23 10.47 -7.78
N ARG A 248 -27.41 10.97 -6.84
CA ARG A 248 -27.55 10.70 -5.39
C ARG A 248 -27.33 11.97 -4.59
N ALA A 249 -27.93 12.02 -3.40
CA ALA A 249 -27.62 13.08 -2.46
C ALA A 249 -26.17 12.95 -1.95
N VAL A 250 -25.45 14.06 -1.87
CA VAL A 250 -24.05 14.09 -1.38
C VAL A 250 -23.88 13.42 -0.01
N SER A 251 -24.89 13.57 0.87
CA SER A 251 -24.90 12.97 2.20
C SER A 251 -24.99 11.44 2.21
N GLU A 252 -25.38 10.82 1.09
CA GLU A 252 -25.45 9.37 0.96
C GLU A 252 -24.12 8.75 0.49
N ILE A 253 -23.15 9.59 0.13
CA ILE A 253 -21.87 9.14 -0.38
C ILE A 253 -20.92 8.89 0.80
N PRO A 254 -20.55 7.63 1.07
CA PRO A 254 -19.75 7.25 2.24
C PRO A 254 -18.24 7.42 1.97
N HIS A 255 -17.86 8.58 1.43
CA HIS A 255 -16.45 8.95 1.19
C HIS A 255 -16.28 10.46 1.42
N PRO A 256 -15.16 10.91 2.02
CA PRO A 256 -14.82 12.32 2.03
C PRO A 256 -14.44 12.75 0.61
N PHE A 257 -15.00 13.87 0.12
CA PHE A 257 -14.54 14.43 -1.14
C PHE A 257 -13.14 15.06 -1.01
N VAL A 258 -12.41 15.11 -2.11
CA VAL A 258 -11.09 15.77 -2.12
C VAL A 258 -11.19 17.20 -1.62
N ILE A 259 -12.20 17.96 -2.07
CA ILE A 259 -12.42 19.35 -1.61
C ILE A 259 -12.71 19.43 -0.11
N GLU A 260 -13.47 18.47 0.46
CA GLU A 260 -13.75 18.39 1.91
C GLU A 260 -12.46 18.09 2.69
N SER A 261 -11.66 17.14 2.20
CA SER A 261 -10.36 16.79 2.77
C SER A 261 -9.38 17.97 2.73
N MET A 262 -9.29 18.67 1.58
CA MET A 262 -8.44 19.87 1.47
C MET A 262 -8.88 20.98 2.43
N ALA A 263 -10.20 21.20 2.58
CA ALA A 263 -10.74 22.18 3.55
C ALA A 263 -10.39 21.78 4.98
N LYS A 264 -10.56 20.51 5.36
CA LYS A 264 -10.21 19.98 6.70
C LYS A 264 -8.72 20.14 7.01
N PHE A 265 -7.86 19.98 6.01
CA PHE A 265 -6.41 20.09 6.16
C PHE A 265 -5.86 21.50 5.89
N GLN A 266 -6.74 22.50 5.69
CA GLN A 266 -6.34 23.86 5.32
C GLN A 266 -5.34 24.48 6.30
N LEU A 267 -5.49 24.22 7.60
CA LEU A 267 -4.66 24.77 8.67
C LEU A 267 -3.34 24.03 8.89
N LEU A 268 -3.12 22.91 8.20
CA LEU A 268 -1.84 22.21 8.27
C LEU A 268 -0.74 23.03 7.58
N GLY A 269 0.46 22.97 8.15
CA GLY A 269 1.66 23.56 7.52
C GLY A 269 2.03 22.84 6.21
N ALA A 270 2.85 23.49 5.39
CA ALA A 270 3.28 22.94 4.10
C ALA A 270 3.95 21.55 4.23
N ALA A 271 4.74 21.35 5.28
CA ALA A 271 5.39 20.07 5.56
C ALA A 271 4.36 18.94 5.81
N GLU A 272 3.28 19.21 6.54
CA GLU A 272 2.24 18.21 6.80
C GLU A 272 1.39 17.94 5.55
N LYS A 273 1.03 18.98 4.79
CA LYS A 273 0.28 18.83 3.53
C LYS A 273 1.04 17.98 2.51
N SER A 274 2.35 18.15 2.42
CA SER A 274 3.20 17.41 1.47
C SER A 274 3.32 15.91 1.77
N LYS A 275 2.90 15.45 2.94
CA LYS A 275 2.81 14.03 3.30
C LYS A 275 1.56 13.34 2.76
N ILE A 276 0.54 14.09 2.36
CA ILE A 276 -0.78 13.60 1.99
C ILE A 276 -0.82 13.27 0.50
N PHE A 277 -1.12 12.01 0.20
CA PHE A 277 -1.28 11.45 -1.13
C PHE A 277 -2.73 10.97 -1.28
N PHE A 278 -3.49 11.61 -2.16
CA PHE A 278 -4.83 11.17 -2.53
C PHE A 278 -4.78 9.90 -3.36
N ILE A 279 -5.57 8.89 -2.99
CA ILE A 279 -5.61 7.56 -3.61
C ILE A 279 -7.07 7.08 -3.72
N HIS A 280 -7.34 5.94 -4.34
CA HIS A 280 -8.69 5.33 -4.46
C HIS A 280 -9.65 6.17 -5.31
N LEU A 281 -9.17 6.61 -6.48
CA LEU A 281 -9.87 7.54 -7.36
C LEU A 281 -10.95 6.84 -8.18
N ASN A 282 -12.20 7.33 -8.14
CA ASN A 282 -13.26 6.86 -9.04
C ASN A 282 -12.90 7.15 -10.50
N HIS A 283 -13.44 6.38 -11.43
CA HIS A 283 -13.17 6.53 -12.87
C HIS A 283 -13.53 7.92 -13.44
N THR A 284 -14.42 8.67 -12.77
CA THR A 284 -14.81 10.03 -13.14
C THR A 284 -13.91 11.10 -12.50
N ASN A 285 -13.10 10.73 -11.51
CA ASN A 285 -12.33 11.68 -10.73
C ASN A 285 -11.31 12.43 -11.61
N PRO A 286 -11.38 13.78 -11.68
CA PRO A 286 -10.48 14.56 -12.51
C PRO A 286 -9.01 14.42 -12.12
N LEU A 287 -8.68 13.97 -10.92
CA LEU A 287 -7.31 13.71 -10.48
C LEU A 287 -6.63 12.57 -11.26
N LEU A 288 -7.39 11.76 -12.00
CA LEU A 288 -6.82 10.78 -12.94
C LEU A 288 -6.10 11.43 -14.13
N ASN A 289 -6.48 12.66 -14.46
CA ASN A 289 -5.82 13.45 -15.51
C ASN A 289 -4.80 14.40 -14.88
N PRO A 290 -3.47 14.21 -15.11
CA PRO A 290 -2.43 15.12 -14.61
C PRO A 290 -2.59 16.58 -15.04
N GLU A 291 -3.24 16.81 -16.20
CA GLU A 291 -3.39 18.13 -16.78
C GLU A 291 -4.69 18.85 -16.38
N SER A 292 -5.56 18.20 -15.62
CA SER A 292 -6.82 18.82 -15.16
C SER A 292 -6.55 20.05 -14.26
N SER A 293 -7.50 20.97 -14.24
CA SER A 293 -7.47 22.14 -13.34
C SER A 293 -7.48 21.70 -11.87
N GLU A 294 -8.23 20.66 -11.56
CA GLU A 294 -8.39 20.08 -10.24
C GLU A 294 -7.07 19.44 -9.74
N THR A 295 -6.37 18.70 -10.60
CA THR A 295 -5.02 18.20 -10.29
C THR A 295 -4.05 19.34 -9.99
N LYS A 296 -4.04 20.38 -10.81
CA LYS A 296 -3.20 21.55 -10.60
C LYS A 296 -3.55 22.29 -9.31
N GLU A 297 -4.83 22.34 -8.95
CA GLU A 297 -5.29 22.93 -7.70
C GLU A 297 -4.82 22.15 -6.49
N VAL A 298 -4.97 20.82 -6.47
CA VAL A 298 -4.48 19.92 -5.41
C VAL A 298 -2.98 20.13 -5.18
N LEU A 299 -2.19 20.11 -6.25
CA LEU A 299 -0.73 20.28 -6.18
C LEU A 299 -0.33 21.67 -5.70
N LYS A 300 -1.02 22.73 -6.15
CA LYS A 300 -0.80 24.11 -5.73
C LYS A 300 -1.08 24.29 -4.23
N ASN A 301 -2.05 23.58 -3.68
CA ASN A 301 -2.37 23.59 -2.26
C ASN A 301 -1.39 22.76 -1.39
N GLY A 302 -0.37 22.13 -2.01
CA GLY A 302 0.70 21.42 -1.33
C GLY A 302 0.42 19.94 -1.09
N PHE A 303 -0.71 19.40 -1.56
CA PHE A 303 -1.05 17.99 -1.50
C PHE A 303 -0.44 17.21 -2.66
N LYS A 304 -0.53 15.90 -2.62
CA LYS A 304 -0.01 14.97 -3.63
C LYS A 304 -1.13 14.04 -4.12
N ILE A 305 -0.88 13.36 -5.21
CA ILE A 305 -1.75 12.32 -5.75
C ILE A 305 -0.87 11.09 -5.99
N ALA A 306 -1.27 9.96 -5.41
CA ALA A 306 -0.56 8.69 -5.60
C ALA A 306 -0.72 8.22 -7.05
N ARG A 307 0.38 7.83 -7.68
CA ARG A 307 0.42 7.32 -9.05
C ARG A 307 0.93 5.89 -9.08
N TYR A 308 0.42 5.09 -10.00
CA TYR A 308 0.93 3.75 -10.25
C TYR A 308 2.45 3.79 -10.49
N GLY A 309 3.18 2.98 -9.76
CA GLY A 309 4.64 2.90 -9.82
C GLY A 309 5.40 3.87 -8.92
N ASP A 310 4.73 4.77 -8.20
CA ASP A 310 5.41 5.61 -7.20
C ASP A 310 6.06 4.74 -6.12
N VAL A 311 7.31 5.04 -5.75
CA VAL A 311 8.09 4.30 -4.75
C VAL A 311 8.51 5.25 -3.62
N PHE A 312 8.32 4.78 -2.40
CA PHE A 312 8.61 5.51 -1.16
C PHE A 312 9.53 4.68 -0.27
N GLU A 313 10.57 5.27 0.28
CA GLU A 313 11.44 4.62 1.26
C GLU A 313 10.86 4.77 2.67
N LEU A 314 10.82 3.66 3.44
CA LEU A 314 10.28 3.62 4.81
C LEU A 314 11.36 3.49 5.88
#